data_f3bcaea58f083b525f222df936dc4be0
#
_entry.id   f3bcaea58f083b525f222df936dc4be0
#
_cell.length_a   1.000
_cell.length_b   1.000
_cell.length_c   1.000
_cell.angle_alpha   90.00
_cell.angle_beta   90.00
_cell.angle_gamma   90.00
#
_symmetry.space_group_name_H-M   'P 1'
#
loop_
_entity.id
_entity.type
_entity.pdbx_description
1 polymer ?
#
loop_
_entity_poly.entity_id
_entity_poly.type
_entity_poly.pdbx_seq_one_letter_code
_entity_poly.pdbx_strand_id
1 'polypeptide(L)'
;MPAISRRNLAVFAAACGLLALVPVSALAQPVGDDKALAAALRAGGHVILVRHGATFPDRADTDPFNPDNIAAQRNLNDNGKALAKSFGEALRQAGVPVGKVYTSRFNRAYETATLAGFTDIEKTADLTEGGLVVSPNENNRRAEALRQLLATAPKAGTNTVLISHKPNIIDALGKDWFEVKEGEASIFRPENGKYVLIARVQMTDWPRIAAAAK
;
A
#
# COMPACT_ATOMS: atom_id res chain seq x y z
N MET A 1 70.09 -4.70 -48.29
CA MET A 1 69.41 -5.52 -47.28
C MET A 1 68.94 -4.59 -46.18
N PRO A 2 67.66 -4.20 -46.07
CA PRO A 2 67.18 -3.38 -44.97
C PRO A 2 66.47 -4.28 -43.92
N ALA A 3 66.66 -3.80 -42.66
CA ALA A 3 66.20 -4.48 -41.43
C ALA A 3 64.68 -4.40 -41.23
N ILE A 4 64.10 -5.48 -40.70
CA ILE A 4 62.68 -5.64 -40.39
C ILE A 4 62.43 -5.04 -39.00
N SER A 5 61.57 -3.99 -38.95
CA SER A 5 61.09 -3.38 -37.75
C SER A 5 59.98 -4.24 -37.06
N ARG A 6 60.17 -4.54 -35.78
CA ARG A 6 59.19 -5.23 -34.93
C ARG A 6 58.09 -4.25 -34.49
N ARG A 7 56.86 -4.47 -34.96
CA ARG A 7 55.67 -3.71 -34.48
C ARG A 7 55.20 -4.32 -33.18
N ASN A 8 55.15 -3.50 -32.15
CA ASN A 8 54.58 -3.82 -30.86
C ASN A 8 53.05 -4.02 -30.97
N LEU A 9 52.59 -5.20 -30.61
CA LEU A 9 51.15 -5.52 -30.50
C LEU A 9 50.71 -5.16 -29.08
N ALA A 10 49.96 -4.07 -28.94
CA ALA A 10 49.33 -3.68 -27.67
C ALA A 10 48.05 -4.53 -27.51
N VAL A 11 48.06 -5.38 -26.50
CA VAL A 11 46.87 -6.13 -26.08
C VAL A 11 46.00 -5.24 -25.20
N PHE A 12 44.87 -4.80 -25.73
CA PHE A 12 43.81 -4.18 -24.91
C PHE A 12 43.05 -5.26 -24.15
N ALA A 13 43.24 -5.34 -22.85
CA ALA A 13 42.43 -6.12 -21.97
C ALA A 13 41.09 -5.38 -21.69
N ALA A 14 40.01 -5.81 -22.31
CA ALA A 14 38.68 -5.33 -22.00
C ALA A 14 38.22 -5.93 -20.65
N ALA A 15 38.19 -5.10 -19.62
CA ALA A 15 37.60 -5.44 -18.33
C ALA A 15 36.05 -5.42 -18.47
N CYS A 16 35.43 -6.59 -18.69
CA CYS A 16 33.98 -6.75 -18.53
C CYS A 16 33.63 -6.69 -17.06
N GLY A 17 33.16 -5.51 -16.62
CA GLY A 17 32.54 -5.37 -15.30
C GLY A 17 31.21 -6.13 -15.28
N LEU A 18 31.15 -7.28 -14.59
CA LEU A 18 29.89 -7.91 -14.22
C LEU A 18 29.17 -6.99 -13.20
N LEU A 19 28.16 -6.26 -13.67
CA LEU A 19 27.16 -5.71 -12.78
C LEU A 19 26.35 -6.88 -12.22
N ALA A 20 26.62 -7.25 -10.97
CA ALA A 20 25.79 -8.17 -10.23
C ALA A 20 24.43 -7.52 -10.01
N LEU A 21 23.41 -7.95 -10.75
CA LEU A 21 22.02 -7.70 -10.42
C LEU A 21 21.72 -8.43 -9.11
N VAL A 22 21.74 -7.68 -8.01
CA VAL A 22 21.24 -8.17 -6.71
C VAL A 22 19.72 -8.26 -6.84
N PRO A 23 19.11 -9.45 -6.74
CA PRO A 23 17.66 -9.55 -6.68
C PRO A 23 17.20 -8.93 -5.37
N VAL A 24 16.47 -7.81 -5.45
CA VAL A 24 15.77 -7.24 -4.31
C VAL A 24 14.54 -8.10 -4.04
N SER A 25 14.74 -9.27 -3.47
CA SER A 25 13.68 -9.99 -2.77
C SER A 25 13.63 -9.41 -1.36
N ALA A 26 12.95 -8.27 -1.22
CA ALA A 26 12.56 -7.77 0.09
C ALA A 26 11.43 -8.66 0.61
N LEU A 27 11.79 -9.81 1.18
CA LEU A 27 10.89 -10.56 2.04
C LEU A 27 10.52 -9.62 3.19
N ALA A 28 9.22 -9.32 3.32
CA ALA A 28 8.69 -8.59 4.46
C ALA A 28 9.12 -9.33 5.73
N GLN A 29 10.08 -8.76 6.46
CA GLN A 29 10.38 -9.21 7.80
C GLN A 29 9.13 -8.91 8.64
N PRO A 30 8.57 -9.89 9.38
CA PRO A 30 7.52 -9.56 10.33
C PRO A 30 8.11 -8.55 11.30
N VAL A 31 7.43 -7.42 11.50
CA VAL A 31 7.84 -6.42 12.48
C VAL A 31 7.74 -7.08 13.84
N GLY A 32 8.86 -7.52 14.37
CA GLY A 32 8.97 -8.13 15.69
C GLY A 32 8.91 -7.09 16.82
N ASP A 33 8.76 -5.80 16.52
CA ASP A 33 8.77 -4.73 17.51
C ASP A 33 7.68 -3.68 17.22
N ASP A 34 6.54 -3.85 17.90
CA ASP A 34 5.41 -2.91 17.85
C ASP A 34 5.82 -1.50 18.27
N LYS A 35 6.76 -1.36 19.19
CA LYS A 35 7.25 -0.07 19.67
C LYS A 35 8.04 0.65 18.58
N ALA A 36 8.89 -0.07 17.85
CA ALA A 36 9.63 0.49 16.72
C ALA A 36 8.68 0.91 15.60
N LEU A 37 7.66 0.11 15.28
CA LEU A 37 6.64 0.46 14.30
C LEU A 37 5.85 1.70 14.71
N ALA A 38 5.38 1.75 15.96
CA ALA A 38 4.67 2.91 16.49
C ALA A 38 5.53 4.18 16.45
N ALA A 39 6.81 4.08 16.80
CA ALA A 39 7.76 5.20 16.75
C ALA A 39 7.98 5.69 15.30
N ALA A 40 8.15 4.77 14.35
CA ALA A 40 8.31 5.09 12.94
C ALA A 40 7.08 5.82 12.38
N LEU A 41 5.87 5.28 12.63
CA LEU A 41 4.62 5.90 12.19
C LEU A 41 4.38 7.28 12.84
N ARG A 42 4.80 7.45 14.09
CA ARG A 42 4.72 8.73 14.81
C ARG A 42 5.61 9.81 14.20
N ALA A 43 6.76 9.42 13.67
CA ALA A 43 7.66 10.32 12.95
C ALA A 43 7.08 10.77 11.59
N GLY A 44 6.09 10.06 11.05
CA GLY A 44 5.51 10.32 9.74
C GLY A 44 6.35 9.75 8.58
N GLY A 45 5.99 10.13 7.35
CA GLY A 45 6.74 9.73 6.15
C GLY A 45 6.36 8.37 5.58
N HIS A 46 5.30 7.73 6.08
CA HIS A 46 4.86 6.42 5.63
C HIS A 46 3.53 6.49 4.86
N VAL A 47 3.33 5.53 3.97
CA VAL A 47 2.06 5.27 3.30
C VAL A 47 1.46 3.99 3.87
N ILE A 48 0.25 4.09 4.40
CA ILE A 48 -0.50 2.98 5.02
C ILE A 48 -1.58 2.55 4.03
N LEU A 49 -1.33 1.45 3.30
CA LEU A 49 -2.28 0.86 2.38
C LEU A 49 -3.16 -0.15 3.11
N VAL A 50 -4.46 0.09 3.16
CA VAL A 50 -5.44 -0.74 3.85
C VAL A 50 -6.38 -1.39 2.84
N ARG A 51 -6.58 -2.71 2.91
CA ARG A 51 -7.77 -3.30 2.34
C ARG A 51 -8.96 -2.92 3.22
N HIS A 52 -10.06 -2.43 2.63
CA HIS A 52 -11.27 -2.04 3.36
C HIS A 52 -11.65 -3.03 4.48
N GLY A 53 -12.42 -2.59 5.47
CA GLY A 53 -12.90 -3.42 6.58
C GLY A 53 -13.76 -4.61 6.14
N ALA A 54 -14.08 -5.50 7.07
CA ALA A 54 -14.86 -6.69 6.82
C ALA A 54 -16.27 -6.37 6.26
N THR A 55 -16.70 -7.15 5.27
CA THR A 55 -17.96 -6.97 4.55
C THR A 55 -18.87 -8.17 4.73
N PHE A 56 -20.12 -8.07 4.28
CA PHE A 56 -21.04 -9.21 4.24
C PHE A 56 -20.60 -10.19 3.14
N PRO A 57 -20.17 -11.42 3.48
CA PRO A 57 -19.60 -12.36 2.49
C PRO A 57 -20.63 -12.89 1.48
N ASP A 58 -21.90 -12.88 1.84
CA ASP A 58 -23.07 -13.34 1.07
C ASP A 58 -23.66 -12.29 0.14
N ARG A 59 -23.07 -11.07 0.10
CA ARG A 59 -23.54 -9.98 -0.75
C ARG A 59 -22.55 -9.69 -1.88
N ALA A 60 -23.08 -9.24 -3.00
CA ALA A 60 -22.33 -8.77 -4.16
C ALA A 60 -22.65 -7.31 -4.45
N ASP A 61 -21.78 -6.65 -5.23
CA ASP A 61 -22.10 -5.36 -5.84
C ASP A 61 -23.03 -5.60 -7.05
N THR A 62 -24.30 -5.17 -6.96
CA THR A 62 -25.31 -5.41 -8.00
C THR A 62 -25.44 -4.28 -9.01
N ASP A 63 -24.82 -3.12 -8.72
CA ASP A 63 -24.77 -1.96 -9.62
C ASP A 63 -23.34 -1.37 -9.63
N PRO A 64 -22.33 -2.12 -10.13
CA PRO A 64 -20.93 -1.76 -9.99
C PRO A 64 -20.51 -0.53 -10.82
N PHE A 65 -21.31 -0.11 -11.78
CA PHE A 65 -21.06 1.09 -12.58
C PHE A 65 -21.52 2.38 -11.90
N ASN A 66 -22.35 2.27 -10.87
CA ASN A 66 -22.90 3.40 -10.13
C ASN A 66 -22.42 3.40 -8.67
N PRO A 67 -21.22 3.94 -8.40
CA PRO A 67 -20.66 3.95 -7.05
C PRO A 67 -21.46 4.81 -6.04
N ASP A 68 -22.41 5.61 -6.52
CA ASP A 68 -23.28 6.41 -5.66
C ASP A 68 -24.50 5.64 -5.19
N ASN A 69 -24.82 4.49 -5.80
CA ASN A 69 -25.87 3.57 -5.36
C ASN A 69 -25.37 2.67 -4.22
N ILE A 70 -25.26 3.25 -3.03
CA ILE A 70 -24.72 2.57 -1.83
C ILE A 70 -25.53 1.32 -1.46
N ALA A 71 -26.86 1.34 -1.66
CA ALA A 71 -27.73 0.24 -1.32
C ALA A 71 -27.43 -1.02 -2.17
N ALA A 72 -26.92 -0.84 -3.40
CA ALA A 72 -26.57 -1.93 -4.31
C ALA A 72 -25.13 -2.44 -4.11
N GLN A 73 -24.40 -1.92 -3.13
CA GLN A 73 -23.01 -2.30 -2.86
C GLN A 73 -22.91 -3.34 -1.74
N ARG A 74 -21.83 -4.12 -1.80
CA ARG A 74 -21.38 -4.96 -0.70
C ARG A 74 -20.75 -4.08 0.38
N ASN A 75 -21.55 -3.70 1.38
CA ASN A 75 -21.16 -2.79 2.45
C ASN A 75 -20.41 -3.48 3.60
N LEU A 76 -19.81 -2.69 4.50
CA LEU A 76 -19.22 -3.20 5.73
C LEU A 76 -20.28 -3.91 6.59
N ASN A 77 -19.89 -5.03 7.19
CA ASN A 77 -20.64 -5.64 8.28
C ASN A 77 -20.31 -5.00 9.62
N ASP A 78 -21.00 -5.38 10.71
CA ASP A 78 -20.80 -4.75 12.01
C ASP A 78 -19.39 -4.95 12.55
N ASN A 79 -18.75 -6.10 12.29
CA ASN A 79 -17.36 -6.33 12.65
C ASN A 79 -16.41 -5.38 11.90
N GLY A 80 -16.61 -5.21 10.59
CA GLY A 80 -15.82 -4.27 9.79
C GLY A 80 -15.95 -2.83 10.29
N LYS A 81 -17.16 -2.41 10.68
CA LYS A 81 -17.41 -1.08 11.26
C LYS A 81 -16.74 -0.91 12.62
N ALA A 82 -16.81 -1.90 13.49
CA ALA A 82 -16.17 -1.86 14.81
C ALA A 82 -14.64 -1.79 14.69
N LEU A 83 -14.05 -2.64 13.84
CA LEU A 83 -12.61 -2.67 13.61
C LEU A 83 -12.10 -1.37 12.96
N ALA A 84 -12.86 -0.76 12.04
CA ALA A 84 -12.49 0.53 11.45
C ALA A 84 -12.41 1.64 12.50
N LYS A 85 -13.36 1.69 13.44
CA LYS A 85 -13.31 2.62 14.59
C LYS A 85 -12.09 2.37 15.46
N SER A 86 -11.87 1.12 15.86
CA SER A 86 -10.72 0.71 16.68
C SER A 86 -9.38 1.03 16.02
N PHE A 87 -9.26 0.87 14.71
CA PHE A 87 -8.08 1.25 13.94
C PHE A 87 -7.76 2.75 14.07
N GLY A 88 -8.75 3.60 13.83
CA GLY A 88 -8.56 5.05 13.96
C GLY A 88 -8.26 5.49 15.39
N GLU A 89 -8.92 4.90 16.38
CA GLU A 89 -8.63 5.13 17.79
C GLU A 89 -7.19 4.75 18.15
N ALA A 90 -6.74 3.59 17.70
CA ALA A 90 -5.38 3.12 17.94
C ALA A 90 -4.32 4.05 17.34
N LEU A 91 -4.53 4.53 16.11
CA LEU A 91 -3.62 5.51 15.50
C LEU A 91 -3.54 6.81 16.32
N ARG A 92 -4.68 7.32 16.79
CA ARG A 92 -4.72 8.51 17.64
C ARG A 92 -4.03 8.27 18.99
N GLN A 93 -4.29 7.15 19.66
CA GLN A 93 -3.66 6.77 20.92
C GLN A 93 -2.15 6.59 20.80
N ALA A 94 -1.69 6.06 19.68
CA ALA A 94 -0.27 5.95 19.36
C ALA A 94 0.37 7.28 18.97
N GLY A 95 -0.40 8.36 18.81
CA GLY A 95 0.10 9.66 18.35
C GLY A 95 0.57 9.66 16.89
N VAL A 96 0.00 8.78 16.05
CA VAL A 96 0.34 8.68 14.62
C VAL A 96 -0.36 9.79 13.84
N PRO A 97 0.39 10.74 13.26
CA PRO A 97 -0.19 11.83 12.48
C PRO A 97 -0.64 11.32 11.11
N VAL A 98 -1.91 11.46 10.79
CA VAL A 98 -2.48 11.17 9.47
C VAL A 98 -2.75 12.49 8.76
N GLY A 99 -2.18 12.65 7.58
CA GLY A 99 -2.43 13.80 6.70
C GLY A 99 -3.51 13.47 5.67
N LYS A 100 -3.12 13.26 4.41
CA LYS A 100 -4.05 12.94 3.33
C LYS A 100 -4.55 11.49 3.39
N VAL A 101 -5.84 11.30 3.11
CA VAL A 101 -6.46 9.98 2.98
C VAL A 101 -7.10 9.85 1.62
N TYR A 102 -6.75 8.80 0.87
CA TYR A 102 -7.38 8.45 -0.39
C TYR A 102 -8.17 7.16 -0.23
N THR A 103 -9.37 7.12 -0.80
CA THR A 103 -10.21 5.92 -0.78
C THR A 103 -10.72 5.58 -2.16
N SER A 104 -11.05 4.32 -2.36
CA SER A 104 -11.94 3.91 -3.45
C SER A 104 -13.26 4.69 -3.41
N ARG A 105 -13.93 4.75 -4.55
CA ARG A 105 -15.29 5.29 -4.67
C ARG A 105 -16.35 4.40 -4.04
N PHE A 106 -16.09 3.09 -3.89
CA PHE A 106 -17.02 2.19 -3.20
C PHE A 106 -17.13 2.50 -1.71
N ASN A 107 -18.37 2.43 -1.22
CA ASN A 107 -18.74 2.84 0.14
C ASN A 107 -17.95 2.10 1.22
N ARG A 108 -17.69 0.79 1.09
CA ARG A 108 -16.90 0.01 2.06
C ARG A 108 -15.52 0.58 2.35
N ALA A 109 -14.85 1.15 1.35
CA ALA A 109 -13.55 1.79 1.55
C ALA A 109 -13.69 3.18 2.18
N TYR A 110 -14.63 3.98 1.69
CA TYR A 110 -14.93 5.30 2.24
C TYR A 110 -15.44 5.24 3.68
N GLU A 111 -16.37 4.31 3.97
CA GLU A 111 -16.91 4.10 5.32
C GLU A 111 -15.82 3.61 6.29
N THR A 112 -14.86 2.80 5.83
CA THR A 112 -13.68 2.43 6.64
C THR A 112 -12.90 3.67 7.06
N ALA A 113 -12.68 4.64 6.15
CA ALA A 113 -11.97 5.89 6.47
C ALA A 113 -12.77 6.79 7.43
N THR A 114 -14.06 6.97 7.18
CA THR A 114 -14.90 7.85 8.00
C THR A 114 -15.09 7.32 9.41
N LEU A 115 -15.28 6.00 9.57
CA LEU A 115 -15.38 5.35 10.87
C LEU A 115 -14.06 5.37 11.65
N ALA A 116 -12.91 5.35 10.96
CA ALA A 116 -11.61 5.59 11.58
C ALA A 116 -11.44 7.04 12.06
N GLY A 117 -12.34 7.95 11.70
CA GLY A 117 -12.32 9.35 12.13
C GLY A 117 -11.36 10.21 11.31
N PHE A 118 -11.02 9.81 10.10
CA PHE A 118 -10.24 10.66 9.17
C PHE A 118 -11.11 11.76 8.57
N THR A 119 -10.50 12.93 8.32
CA THR A 119 -11.23 14.13 7.88
C THR A 119 -10.86 14.60 6.47
N ASP A 120 -9.60 14.51 6.06
CA ASP A 120 -9.15 14.91 4.70
C ASP A 120 -9.20 13.70 3.76
N ILE A 121 -10.42 13.27 3.40
CA ILE A 121 -10.67 12.08 2.59
C ILE A 121 -11.01 12.47 1.16
N GLU A 122 -10.27 11.90 0.21
CA GLU A 122 -10.52 12.01 -1.22
C GLU A 122 -10.89 10.66 -1.82
N LYS A 123 -12.05 10.60 -2.50
CA LYS A 123 -12.47 9.42 -3.26
C LYS A 123 -11.82 9.45 -4.65
N THR A 124 -11.19 8.35 -5.05
CA THR A 124 -10.56 8.24 -6.38
C THR A 124 -10.92 6.95 -7.09
N ALA A 125 -11.03 7.03 -8.43
CA ALA A 125 -11.17 5.85 -9.27
C ALA A 125 -9.91 4.97 -9.26
N ASP A 126 -8.74 5.53 -8.97
CA ASP A 126 -7.46 4.83 -8.96
C ASP A 126 -7.37 3.73 -7.90
N LEU A 127 -8.09 3.89 -6.79
CA LEU A 127 -8.18 2.90 -5.73
C LEU A 127 -9.45 2.04 -5.82
N THR A 128 -10.31 2.26 -6.83
CA THR A 128 -11.58 1.55 -7.00
C THR A 128 -11.34 0.26 -7.79
N GLU A 129 -11.78 -0.88 -7.24
CA GLU A 129 -11.68 -2.14 -7.96
C GLU A 129 -12.49 -2.11 -9.25
N GLY A 130 -11.91 -2.67 -10.31
CA GLY A 130 -12.56 -2.80 -11.60
C GLY A 130 -13.15 -4.20 -11.82
N GLY A 131 -12.46 -5.21 -11.28
CA GLY A 131 -12.83 -6.60 -11.50
C GLY A 131 -13.02 -6.91 -12.98
N LEU A 132 -14.15 -7.54 -13.32
CA LEU A 132 -14.56 -7.82 -14.70
C LEU A 132 -15.31 -6.65 -15.38
N VAL A 133 -15.52 -5.55 -14.65
CA VAL A 133 -16.35 -4.41 -15.07
C VAL A 133 -15.57 -3.42 -15.93
N VAL A 134 -14.26 -3.33 -15.75
CA VAL A 134 -13.38 -2.45 -16.51
C VAL A 134 -12.42 -3.22 -17.39
N SER A 135 -11.87 -2.56 -18.40
CA SER A 135 -10.90 -3.19 -19.30
C SER A 135 -9.58 -3.54 -18.58
N PRO A 136 -8.82 -4.52 -19.10
CA PRO A 136 -7.47 -4.82 -18.59
C PRO A 136 -6.55 -3.59 -18.59
N ASN A 137 -6.65 -2.71 -19.59
CA ASN A 137 -5.88 -1.47 -19.66
C ASN A 137 -6.21 -0.54 -18.49
N GLU A 138 -7.49 -0.42 -18.13
CA GLU A 138 -7.90 0.40 -16.99
C GLU A 138 -7.44 -0.21 -15.66
N ASN A 139 -7.49 -1.54 -15.49
CA ASN A 139 -6.92 -2.20 -14.32
C ASN A 139 -5.41 -1.96 -14.20
N ASN A 140 -4.66 -2.05 -15.32
CA ASN A 140 -3.24 -1.75 -15.35
C ASN A 140 -2.94 -0.29 -14.99
N ARG A 141 -3.75 0.66 -15.50
CA ARG A 141 -3.64 2.08 -15.16
C ARG A 141 -3.87 2.33 -13.67
N ARG A 142 -4.89 1.69 -13.07
CA ARG A 142 -5.17 1.80 -11.62
C ARG A 142 -4.06 1.17 -10.79
N ALA A 143 -3.53 0.03 -11.20
CA ALA A 143 -2.39 -0.60 -10.55
C ALA A 143 -1.15 0.30 -10.55
N GLU A 144 -0.87 0.97 -11.68
CA GLU A 144 0.22 1.92 -11.79
C GLU A 144 -0.01 3.17 -10.91
N ALA A 145 -1.23 3.71 -10.90
CA ALA A 145 -1.58 4.84 -10.03
C ALA A 145 -1.41 4.49 -8.55
N LEU A 146 -1.78 3.28 -8.13
CA LEU A 146 -1.55 2.81 -6.76
C LEU A 146 -0.05 2.72 -6.45
N ARG A 147 0.79 2.18 -7.36
CA ARG A 147 2.26 2.17 -7.18
C ARG A 147 2.85 3.57 -7.04
N GLN A 148 2.37 4.54 -7.82
CA GLN A 148 2.78 5.93 -7.73
C GLN A 148 2.38 6.57 -6.38
N LEU A 149 1.17 6.31 -5.89
CA LEU A 149 0.75 6.75 -4.56
C LEU A 149 1.63 6.17 -3.45
N LEU A 150 2.04 4.89 -3.57
CA LEU A 150 2.95 4.25 -2.61
C LEU A 150 4.37 4.84 -2.64
N ALA A 151 4.81 5.33 -3.81
CA ALA A 151 6.12 5.95 -4.00
C ALA A 151 6.15 7.45 -3.68
N THR A 152 4.96 8.06 -3.44
CA THR A 152 4.83 9.49 -3.17
C THR A 152 5.03 9.77 -1.68
N ALA A 153 6.01 10.63 -1.36
CA ALA A 153 6.25 11.01 0.01
C ALA A 153 5.05 11.78 0.60
N PRO A 154 4.56 11.42 1.81
CA PRO A 154 3.55 12.19 2.51
C PRO A 154 4.02 13.63 2.80
N LYS A 155 3.07 14.51 3.15
CA LYS A 155 3.41 15.82 3.71
C LYS A 155 4.30 15.62 4.94
N ALA A 156 5.33 16.45 5.08
CA ALA A 156 6.30 16.37 6.17
C ALA A 156 5.60 16.25 7.55
N GLY A 157 6.06 15.30 8.35
CA GLY A 157 5.51 15.03 9.69
C GLY A 157 4.17 14.31 9.70
N THR A 158 3.66 13.81 8.55
CA THR A 158 2.40 13.06 8.48
C THR A 158 2.58 11.74 7.74
N ASN A 159 1.56 10.89 7.81
CA ASN A 159 1.41 9.69 6.99
C ASN A 159 0.26 9.84 6.01
N THR A 160 0.32 9.18 4.87
CA THR A 160 -0.80 9.04 3.93
C THR A 160 -1.49 7.71 4.17
N VAL A 161 -2.83 7.70 4.16
CA VAL A 161 -3.63 6.46 4.22
C VAL A 161 -4.30 6.23 2.87
N LEU A 162 -4.18 5.02 2.34
CA LEU A 162 -4.85 4.56 1.12
C LEU A 162 -5.78 3.42 1.48
N ILE A 163 -7.07 3.50 1.11
CA ILE A 163 -8.02 2.41 1.36
C ILE A 163 -8.56 1.89 0.05
N SER A 164 -8.24 0.64 -0.26
CA SER A 164 -8.48 0.00 -1.54
C SER A 164 -9.04 -1.42 -1.38
N HIS A 165 -8.95 -2.23 -2.42
CA HIS A 165 -9.55 -3.54 -2.55
C HIS A 165 -8.50 -4.60 -2.90
N LYS A 166 -8.78 -5.87 -2.58
CA LYS A 166 -7.89 -6.99 -2.87
C LYS A 166 -7.46 -7.05 -4.34
N PRO A 167 -8.34 -6.92 -5.37
CA PRO A 167 -7.91 -6.94 -6.76
C PRO A 167 -6.86 -5.87 -7.07
N ASN A 168 -7.12 -4.60 -6.70
CA ASN A 168 -6.16 -3.51 -6.95
C ASN A 168 -4.81 -3.74 -6.26
N ILE A 169 -4.84 -4.26 -5.03
CA ILE A 169 -3.62 -4.55 -4.25
C ILE A 169 -2.80 -5.63 -4.96
N ILE A 170 -3.45 -6.71 -5.43
CA ILE A 170 -2.77 -7.79 -6.16
C ILE A 170 -2.23 -7.28 -7.50
N ASP A 171 -3.01 -6.52 -8.26
CA ASP A 171 -2.59 -5.97 -9.56
C ASP A 171 -1.38 -5.03 -9.41
N ALA A 172 -1.31 -4.28 -8.33
CA ALA A 172 -0.21 -3.35 -8.07
C ALA A 172 1.04 -4.03 -7.48
N LEU A 173 0.87 -4.95 -6.53
CA LEU A 173 1.93 -5.47 -5.67
C LEU A 173 2.27 -6.95 -5.93
N GLY A 174 1.42 -7.66 -6.68
CA GLY A 174 1.68 -9.03 -7.11
C GLY A 174 1.20 -10.10 -6.11
N LYS A 175 1.67 -11.33 -6.36
CA LYS A 175 1.16 -12.56 -5.74
C LYS A 175 1.31 -12.63 -4.21
N ASP A 176 2.25 -11.93 -3.63
CA ASP A 176 2.49 -11.94 -2.18
C ASP A 176 1.33 -11.32 -1.38
N TRP A 177 0.40 -10.63 -2.08
CA TRP A 177 -0.84 -10.09 -1.50
C TRP A 177 -2.09 -10.92 -1.83
N PHE A 178 -1.94 -12.13 -2.39
CA PHE A 178 -3.11 -13.00 -2.65
C PHE A 178 -3.93 -13.28 -1.38
N GLU A 179 -3.27 -13.37 -0.23
CA GLU A 179 -3.90 -13.65 1.05
C GLU A 179 -4.15 -12.39 1.91
N VAL A 180 -4.08 -11.18 1.30
CA VAL A 180 -4.39 -9.95 2.02
C VAL A 180 -5.81 -10.01 2.59
N LYS A 181 -5.94 -9.83 3.91
CA LYS A 181 -7.22 -9.95 4.63
C LYS A 181 -7.97 -8.62 4.61
N GLU A 182 -9.30 -8.66 4.78
CA GLU A 182 -10.11 -7.46 5.04
C GLU A 182 -9.60 -6.76 6.29
N GLY A 183 -9.36 -5.45 6.20
CA GLY A 183 -8.78 -4.65 7.27
C GLY A 183 -7.25 -4.76 7.43
N GLU A 184 -6.56 -5.61 6.64
CA GLU A 184 -5.10 -5.67 6.68
C GLU A 184 -4.50 -4.39 6.12
N ALA A 185 -3.51 -3.85 6.84
CA ALA A 185 -2.70 -2.71 6.45
C ALA A 185 -1.28 -3.15 6.05
N SER A 186 -0.81 -2.69 4.90
CA SER A 186 0.59 -2.77 4.49
C SER A 186 1.22 -1.38 4.62
N ILE A 187 2.29 -1.25 5.40
CA ILE A 187 2.97 0.01 5.67
C ILE A 187 4.20 0.10 4.76
N PHE A 188 4.26 1.17 3.99
CA PHE A 188 5.37 1.42 3.06
C PHE A 188 6.10 2.71 3.43
N ARG A 189 7.42 2.73 3.15
CA ARG A 189 8.23 3.93 3.18
C ARG A 189 8.63 4.29 1.74
N PRO A 190 8.19 5.47 1.24
CA PRO A 190 8.66 6.00 -0.04
C PRO A 190 10.16 6.30 0.00
N GLU A 191 10.90 5.87 -1.02
CA GLU A 191 12.35 6.10 -1.16
C GLU A 191 12.72 6.28 -2.63
N ASN A 192 13.22 7.47 -3.00
CA ASN A 192 13.78 7.74 -4.35
C ASN A 192 12.85 7.32 -5.50
N GLY A 193 11.55 7.66 -5.40
CA GLY A 193 10.54 7.28 -6.40
C GLY A 193 10.14 5.80 -6.40
N LYS A 194 10.56 5.06 -5.38
CA LYS A 194 10.18 3.67 -5.09
C LYS A 194 9.51 3.60 -3.72
N TYR A 195 9.17 2.41 -3.28
CA TYR A 195 8.63 2.15 -1.94
C TYR A 195 9.20 0.86 -1.36
N VAL A 196 9.38 0.84 -0.05
CA VAL A 196 9.86 -0.32 0.70
C VAL A 196 8.76 -0.74 1.67
N LEU A 197 8.40 -2.02 1.67
CA LEU A 197 7.48 -2.58 2.65
C LEU A 197 8.16 -2.63 4.02
N ILE A 198 7.54 -2.02 5.02
CA ILE A 198 8.03 -1.98 6.41
C ILE A 198 7.32 -3.04 7.25
N ALA A 199 6.00 -3.16 7.11
CA ALA A 199 5.18 -4.08 7.91
C ALA A 199 3.87 -4.43 7.21
N ARG A 200 3.29 -5.57 7.64
CA ARG A 200 1.88 -5.90 7.40
C ARG A 200 1.22 -6.13 8.74
N VAL A 201 0.08 -5.47 8.97
CA VAL A 201 -0.62 -5.42 10.27
C VAL A 201 -2.09 -5.74 10.06
N GLN A 202 -2.63 -6.65 10.87
CA GLN A 202 -4.08 -6.88 10.86
C GLN A 202 -4.81 -5.76 11.61
N MET A 203 -6.05 -5.46 11.22
CA MET A 203 -6.83 -4.40 11.90
C MET A 203 -7.01 -4.67 13.39
N THR A 204 -7.03 -5.93 13.80
CA THR A 204 -7.11 -6.38 15.19
C THR A 204 -5.85 -6.12 16.03
N ASP A 205 -4.68 -5.90 15.40
CA ASP A 205 -3.41 -5.73 16.09
C ASP A 205 -3.10 -4.28 16.47
N TRP A 206 -3.79 -3.33 15.88
CA TRP A 206 -3.54 -1.91 16.11
C TRP A 206 -3.66 -1.48 17.58
N PRO A 207 -4.62 -1.97 18.40
CA PRO A 207 -4.67 -1.64 19.83
C PRO A 207 -3.41 -2.07 20.58
N ARG A 208 -2.81 -3.22 20.22
CA ARG A 208 -1.56 -3.72 20.79
C ARG A 208 -0.38 -2.82 20.44
N ILE A 209 -0.29 -2.39 19.16
CA ILE A 209 0.73 -1.44 18.69
C ILE A 209 0.58 -0.09 19.39
N ALA A 210 -0.66 0.39 19.58
CA ALA A 210 -0.92 1.63 20.32
C ALA A 210 -0.50 1.55 21.78
N ALA A 211 -0.70 0.40 22.43
CA ALA A 211 -0.27 0.18 23.81
C ALA A 211 1.26 0.18 23.93
N ALA A 212 1.98 -0.39 22.95
CA ALA A 212 3.44 -0.40 22.90
C ALA A 212 4.05 0.98 22.59
N ALA A 213 3.26 1.94 22.16
CA ALA A 213 3.69 3.31 21.87
C ALA A 213 3.92 4.17 23.12
N LYS A 214 3.43 3.71 24.28
CA LYS A 214 3.59 4.37 25.58
C LYS A 214 4.93 4.03 26.20
#